data_7f998d9f8ade0c433e6a836c6baac7e0
#
_entry.id   7f998d9f8ade0c433e6a836c6baac7e0
#
_cell.length_a   1.000
_cell.length_b   1.000
_cell.length_c   1.000
_cell.angle_alpha   90.00
_cell.angle_beta   90.00
_cell.angle_gamma   90.00
#
_symmetry.space_group_name_H-M   'P 1'
#
loop_
_entity.id
_entity.type
_entity.pdbx_description
1 polymer ?
#
loop_
_entity_poly.entity_id
_entity_poly.type
_entity_poly.pdbx_seq_one_letter_code
_entity_poly.pdbx_strand_id
1 'polypeptide(L)'
;MDFKNNDLELTDNQRKAVEHLGSPLLVEAGPGSGKTEVVIERVKFLTDKGGFDPSEILCITFTVKAAEEMRNRLEEDGIDTSQMTIMNYHAFYHELLEKNKSYTGLGNSKIISRATLLVWALENIDSFKFNDEIDVSQNSISLE
;
A
#
# COMPACT_ATOMS: atom_id res chain seq x y z
N MET A 1 -31.99 -14.69 -3.97
CA MET A 1 -31.33 -13.40 -4.21
C MET A 1 -30.25 -13.69 -5.22
N ASP A 2 -30.47 -13.30 -6.46
CA ASP A 2 -29.52 -13.53 -7.54
C ASP A 2 -28.33 -12.59 -7.35
N PHE A 3 -27.20 -13.14 -6.92
CA PHE A 3 -25.94 -12.45 -7.00
C PHE A 3 -25.65 -12.19 -8.49
N LYS A 4 -25.54 -10.94 -8.88
CA LYS A 4 -25.04 -10.57 -10.20
C LYS A 4 -23.62 -11.12 -10.30
N ASN A 5 -23.50 -12.28 -10.96
CA ASN A 5 -22.26 -12.79 -11.50
C ASN A 5 -21.79 -11.76 -12.56
N ASN A 6 -21.05 -10.78 -12.11
CA ASN A 6 -20.26 -9.95 -13.00
C ASN A 6 -18.95 -10.72 -13.22
N ASP A 7 -19.05 -11.88 -13.91
CA ASP A 7 -17.88 -12.66 -14.34
C ASP A 7 -17.13 -11.82 -15.39
N LEU A 8 -16.32 -10.90 -14.91
CA LEU A 8 -15.30 -10.28 -15.73
C LEU A 8 -14.41 -11.41 -16.25
N GLU A 9 -14.44 -11.64 -17.56
CA GLU A 9 -13.56 -12.63 -18.19
C GLU A 9 -12.11 -12.20 -18.03
N LEU A 10 -11.46 -12.73 -17.00
CA LEU A 10 -10.03 -12.54 -16.81
C LEU A 10 -9.27 -13.20 -17.97
N THR A 11 -8.29 -12.50 -18.50
CA THR A 11 -7.33 -13.10 -19.43
C THR A 11 -6.53 -14.22 -18.75
N ASP A 12 -5.92 -15.11 -19.50
CA ASP A 12 -5.11 -16.20 -18.95
C ASP A 12 -3.99 -15.71 -18.02
N ASN A 13 -3.36 -14.59 -18.33
CA ASN A 13 -2.30 -14.01 -17.50
C ASN A 13 -2.87 -13.38 -16.22
N GLN A 14 -4.02 -12.72 -16.30
CA GLN A 14 -4.71 -12.19 -15.13
C GLN A 14 -5.14 -13.33 -14.21
N ARG A 15 -5.72 -14.41 -14.74
CA ARG A 15 -6.10 -15.60 -13.99
C ARG A 15 -4.89 -16.23 -13.29
N LYS A 16 -3.77 -16.38 -13.98
CA LYS A 16 -2.51 -16.89 -13.37
C LYS A 16 -2.05 -15.99 -12.21
N ALA A 17 -2.17 -14.67 -12.33
CA ALA A 17 -1.81 -13.74 -11.26
C ALA A 17 -2.77 -13.84 -10.05
N VAL A 18 -4.07 -14.02 -10.31
CA VAL A 18 -5.09 -14.21 -9.28
C VAL A 18 -4.88 -15.50 -8.49
N GLU A 19 -4.63 -16.61 -9.17
CA GLU A 19 -4.57 -17.95 -8.58
C GLU A 19 -3.18 -18.34 -8.06
N HIS A 20 -2.17 -17.50 -8.25
CA HIS A 20 -0.80 -17.80 -7.84
C HIS A 20 -0.67 -17.94 -6.31
N LEU A 21 -0.09 -19.03 -5.84
CA LEU A 21 0.19 -19.34 -4.43
C LEU A 21 1.63 -19.80 -4.23
N GLY A 22 2.12 -19.69 -3.02
CA GLY A 22 3.34 -20.37 -2.55
C GLY A 22 4.66 -19.61 -2.76
N SER A 23 4.69 -18.53 -3.58
CA SER A 23 5.91 -17.72 -3.77
C SER A 23 5.59 -16.25 -4.07
N PRO A 24 6.54 -15.33 -3.90
CA PRO A 24 6.37 -13.96 -4.34
C PRO A 24 6.08 -13.87 -5.84
N LEU A 25 5.15 -12.98 -6.24
CA LEU A 25 4.79 -12.72 -7.63
C LEU A 25 4.93 -11.24 -7.93
N LEU A 26 5.67 -10.90 -8.98
CA LEU A 26 5.69 -9.57 -9.57
C LEU A 26 4.75 -9.53 -10.78
N VAL A 27 3.80 -8.59 -10.78
CA VAL A 27 2.88 -8.36 -11.90
C VAL A 27 3.21 -7.04 -12.55
N GLU A 28 3.73 -7.08 -13.77
CA GLU A 28 3.98 -5.90 -14.59
C GLU A 28 2.79 -5.64 -15.51
N ALA A 29 2.26 -4.43 -15.47
CA ALA A 29 1.06 -4.13 -16.21
C ALA A 29 0.98 -2.63 -16.57
N GLY A 30 0.70 -2.33 -17.84
CA GLY A 30 0.53 -0.98 -18.36
C GLY A 30 -0.71 -0.26 -17.82
N PRO A 31 -0.88 1.04 -18.10
CA PRO A 31 -2.11 1.76 -17.80
C PRO A 31 -3.33 1.08 -18.46
N GLY A 32 -4.44 1.00 -17.75
CA GLY A 32 -5.68 0.42 -18.27
C GLY A 32 -5.72 -1.11 -18.41
N SER A 33 -4.69 -1.83 -17.98
CA SER A 33 -4.60 -3.30 -18.09
C SER A 33 -5.40 -4.08 -17.02
N GLY A 34 -6.23 -3.41 -16.22
CA GLY A 34 -7.03 -4.07 -15.19
C GLY A 34 -6.27 -4.46 -13.90
N LYS A 35 -5.14 -3.78 -13.58
CA LYS A 35 -4.37 -4.09 -12.36
C LYS A 35 -5.20 -4.14 -11.09
N THR A 36 -6.04 -3.13 -10.88
CA THR A 36 -6.90 -3.06 -9.69
C THR A 36 -7.87 -4.23 -9.65
N GLU A 37 -8.42 -4.60 -10.80
CA GLU A 37 -9.31 -5.74 -10.91
C GLU A 37 -8.62 -7.05 -10.54
N VAL A 38 -7.41 -7.27 -11.05
CA VAL A 38 -6.60 -8.45 -10.69
C VAL A 38 -6.36 -8.51 -9.18
N VAL A 39 -6.12 -7.38 -8.52
CA VAL A 39 -5.93 -7.34 -7.06
C VAL A 39 -7.23 -7.69 -6.32
N ILE A 40 -8.37 -7.14 -6.75
CA ILE A 40 -9.68 -7.44 -6.17
C ILE A 40 -10.00 -8.93 -6.31
N GLU A 41 -9.90 -9.47 -7.53
CA GLU A 41 -10.14 -10.88 -7.80
C GLU A 41 -9.17 -11.81 -7.03
N ARG A 42 -7.92 -11.36 -6.83
CA ARG A 42 -6.96 -12.09 -6.02
C ARG A 42 -7.37 -12.15 -4.54
N VAL A 43 -7.83 -11.05 -3.97
CA VAL A 43 -8.32 -11.05 -2.58
C VAL A 43 -9.52 -11.99 -2.44
N LYS A 44 -10.47 -11.94 -3.38
CA LYS A 44 -11.60 -12.87 -3.43
C LYS A 44 -11.14 -14.32 -3.51
N PHE A 45 -10.21 -14.62 -4.41
CA PHE A 45 -9.65 -15.96 -4.52
C PHE A 45 -8.97 -16.44 -3.23
N LEU A 46 -8.20 -15.58 -2.57
CA LEU A 46 -7.49 -15.92 -1.33
C LEU A 46 -8.46 -16.25 -0.20
N THR A 47 -9.55 -15.49 -0.07
CA THR A 47 -10.57 -15.71 0.98
C THR A 47 -11.46 -16.91 0.68
N ASP A 48 -11.88 -17.10 -0.58
CA ASP A 48 -12.84 -18.14 -0.95
C ASP A 48 -12.20 -19.50 -1.17
N LYS A 49 -11.12 -19.53 -1.96
CA LYS A 49 -10.47 -20.76 -2.43
C LYS A 49 -9.08 -20.98 -1.89
N GLY A 50 -8.37 -19.91 -1.58
CA GLY A 50 -7.01 -19.96 -1.05
C GLY A 50 -6.92 -20.39 0.40
N GLY A 51 -8.04 -20.34 1.14
CA GLY A 51 -8.14 -20.77 2.52
C GLY A 51 -7.45 -19.85 3.52
N PHE A 52 -7.21 -18.59 3.14
CA PHE A 52 -6.64 -17.58 4.03
C PHE A 52 -7.74 -16.88 4.84
N ASP A 53 -7.48 -16.68 6.12
CA ASP A 53 -8.35 -15.87 6.96
C ASP A 53 -8.22 -14.39 6.54
N PRO A 54 -9.33 -13.62 6.48
CA PRO A 54 -9.28 -12.19 6.17
C PRO A 54 -8.27 -11.40 7.00
N SER A 55 -8.04 -11.77 8.27
CA SER A 55 -7.05 -11.14 9.15
C SER A 55 -5.60 -11.36 8.72
N GLU A 56 -5.33 -12.34 7.86
CA GLU A 56 -4.00 -12.63 7.30
C GLU A 56 -3.72 -11.83 6.02
N ILE A 57 -4.71 -11.07 5.51
CA ILE A 57 -4.60 -10.32 4.26
C ILE A 57 -4.20 -8.88 4.55
N LEU A 58 -3.08 -8.48 3.98
CA LEU A 58 -2.57 -7.11 4.00
C LEU A 58 -2.56 -6.55 2.57
N CYS A 59 -3.35 -5.51 2.34
CA CYS A 59 -3.36 -4.74 1.09
C CYS A 59 -2.74 -3.35 1.32
N ILE A 60 -1.64 -3.06 0.63
CA ILE A 60 -0.98 -1.76 0.71
C ILE A 60 -1.14 -1.02 -0.62
N THR A 61 -1.59 0.23 -0.53
CA THR A 61 -1.77 1.12 -1.68
C THR A 61 -0.87 2.36 -1.55
N PHE A 62 -0.77 3.13 -2.63
CA PHE A 62 0.00 4.37 -2.59
C PHE A 62 -0.76 5.51 -1.90
N THR A 63 -2.08 5.61 -2.07
CA THR A 63 -2.90 6.70 -1.53
C THR A 63 -4.00 6.18 -0.60
N VAL A 64 -4.45 7.03 0.32
CA VAL A 64 -5.62 6.76 1.17
C VAL A 64 -6.85 6.48 0.32
N LYS A 65 -7.08 7.31 -0.71
CA LYS A 65 -8.22 7.15 -1.62
C LYS A 65 -8.23 5.80 -2.33
N ALA A 66 -7.06 5.30 -2.77
CA ALA A 66 -6.97 3.98 -3.40
C ALA A 66 -7.26 2.84 -2.41
N ALA A 67 -6.89 3.00 -1.14
CA ALA A 67 -7.23 2.03 -0.10
C ALA A 67 -8.74 2.00 0.18
N GLU A 68 -9.37 3.16 0.25
CA GLU A 68 -10.83 3.28 0.41
C GLU A 68 -11.59 2.69 -0.79
N GLU A 69 -11.15 3.01 -2.02
CA GLU A 69 -11.75 2.46 -3.23
C GLU A 69 -11.63 0.93 -3.29
N MET A 70 -10.49 0.38 -2.92
CA MET A 70 -10.29 -1.07 -2.84
C MET A 70 -11.24 -1.71 -1.83
N ARG A 71 -11.38 -1.12 -0.64
CA ARG A 71 -12.31 -1.60 0.39
C ARG A 71 -13.73 -1.61 -0.10
N ASN A 72 -14.20 -0.48 -0.64
CA ASN A 72 -15.56 -0.34 -1.14
C ASN A 72 -15.88 -1.40 -2.21
N ARG A 73 -14.98 -1.63 -3.16
CA ARG A 73 -15.17 -2.66 -4.20
C ARG A 73 -15.27 -4.08 -3.63
N LEU A 74 -14.40 -4.42 -2.67
CA LEU A 74 -14.46 -5.73 -2.01
C LEU A 74 -15.79 -5.92 -1.27
N GLU A 75 -16.28 -4.88 -0.58
CA GLU A 75 -17.56 -4.90 0.13
C GLU A 75 -18.75 -4.96 -0.84
N GLU A 76 -18.69 -4.26 -1.96
CA GLU A 76 -19.69 -4.36 -3.05
C GLU A 76 -19.77 -5.78 -3.64
N ASP A 77 -18.66 -6.48 -3.68
CA ASP A 77 -18.56 -7.88 -4.10
C ASP A 77 -18.91 -8.88 -2.98
N GLY A 78 -19.33 -8.39 -1.80
CA GLY A 78 -19.79 -9.20 -0.68
C GLY A 78 -18.70 -9.75 0.23
N ILE A 79 -17.45 -9.26 0.09
CA ILE A 79 -16.33 -9.65 0.95
C ILE A 79 -16.35 -8.81 2.23
N ASP A 80 -16.32 -9.46 3.38
CA ASP A 80 -16.16 -8.77 4.66
C ASP A 80 -14.72 -8.31 4.85
N THR A 81 -14.51 -7.00 4.73
CA THR A 81 -13.19 -6.37 4.89
C THR A 81 -12.87 -5.97 6.33
N SER A 82 -13.76 -6.21 7.29
CA SER A 82 -13.62 -5.71 8.67
C SER A 82 -12.38 -6.21 9.39
N GLN A 83 -11.90 -7.40 9.04
CA GLN A 83 -10.70 -8.01 9.62
C GLN A 83 -9.45 -7.85 8.74
N MET A 84 -9.60 -7.39 7.50
CA MET A 84 -8.48 -7.18 6.59
C MET A 84 -7.72 -5.89 6.92
N THR A 85 -6.42 -5.91 6.73
CA THR A 85 -5.61 -4.70 6.78
C THR A 85 -5.49 -4.09 5.38
N ILE A 86 -6.26 -3.03 5.11
CA ILE A 86 -6.24 -2.31 3.82
C ILE A 86 -5.88 -0.85 4.11
N MET A 87 -4.69 -0.42 3.73
CA MET A 87 -4.17 0.90 4.05
C MET A 87 -3.12 1.39 3.05
N ASN A 88 -2.73 2.66 3.16
CA ASN A 88 -1.60 3.17 2.38
C ASN A 88 -0.26 2.93 3.10
N TYR A 89 0.85 3.10 2.37
CA TYR A 89 2.21 2.91 2.91
C TYR A 89 2.48 3.73 4.18
N HIS A 90 2.03 4.99 4.23
CA HIS A 90 2.29 5.85 5.39
C HIS A 90 1.60 5.34 6.65
N ALA A 91 0.33 4.93 6.54
CA ALA A 91 -0.41 4.34 7.64
C ALA A 91 0.22 3.02 8.10
N PHE A 92 0.65 2.17 7.15
CA PHE A 92 1.32 0.92 7.45
C PHE A 92 2.63 1.14 8.22
N TYR A 93 3.50 2.04 7.74
CA TYR A 93 4.75 2.34 8.43
C TYR A 93 4.52 2.97 9.80
N HIS A 94 3.53 3.85 9.91
CA HIS A 94 3.16 4.43 11.20
C HIS A 94 2.77 3.33 12.20
N GLU A 95 1.87 2.44 11.81
CA GLU A 95 1.42 1.33 12.66
C GLU A 95 2.57 0.37 13.03
N LEU A 96 3.43 0.05 12.05
CA LEU A 96 4.61 -0.78 12.26
C LEU A 96 5.57 -0.15 13.28
N LEU A 97 5.85 1.14 13.17
CA LEU A 97 6.71 1.88 14.09
C LEU A 97 6.09 1.98 15.49
N GLU A 98 4.78 2.26 15.58
CA GLU A 98 4.07 2.33 16.85
C GLU A 98 4.11 0.98 17.60
N LYS A 99 3.85 -0.13 16.90
CA LYS A 99 3.91 -1.48 17.47
C LYS A 99 5.32 -1.90 17.90
N ASN A 100 6.36 -1.32 17.29
CA ASN A 100 7.75 -1.72 17.49
C ASN A 100 8.62 -0.63 18.14
N LYS A 101 8.04 0.31 18.84
CA LYS A 101 8.75 1.43 19.49
C LYS A 101 9.95 0.99 20.34
N SER A 102 9.82 -0.11 21.05
CA SER A 102 10.89 -0.65 21.92
C SER A 102 12.11 -1.12 21.13
N TYR A 103 11.92 -1.58 19.89
CA TYR A 103 13.01 -2.07 19.04
C TYR A 103 13.64 -0.97 18.18
N THR A 104 12.88 0.07 17.84
CA THR A 104 13.34 1.13 16.93
C THR A 104 14.17 2.21 17.63
N GLY A 105 14.26 2.21 18.95
CA GLY A 105 14.90 3.27 19.73
C GLY A 105 14.17 4.61 19.69
N LEU A 106 13.00 4.67 19.05
CA LEU A 106 12.23 5.91 18.88
C LEU A 106 11.50 6.33 20.17
N GLY A 107 11.38 5.46 21.17
CA GLY A 107 10.84 5.76 22.49
C GLY A 107 9.54 6.56 22.45
N ASN A 108 9.58 7.79 23.01
CA ASN A 108 8.45 8.72 23.00
C ASN A 108 8.39 9.65 21.77
N SER A 109 9.11 9.31 20.70
CA SER A 109 9.08 10.10 19.46
C SER A 109 7.68 10.17 18.89
N LYS A 110 7.31 11.35 18.39
CA LYS A 110 6.02 11.58 17.73
C LYS A 110 6.25 11.83 16.27
N ILE A 111 5.38 11.28 15.42
CA ILE A 111 5.32 11.66 14.02
C ILE A 111 4.73 13.05 13.93
N ILE A 112 5.47 13.98 13.37
CA ILE A 112 5.03 15.37 13.20
C ILE A 112 4.50 15.58 11.78
N SER A 113 3.53 16.48 11.64
CA SER A 113 3.02 16.86 10.34
C SER A 113 4.08 17.63 9.53
N ARG A 114 3.93 17.65 8.20
CA ARG A 114 4.80 18.45 7.33
C ARG A 114 4.77 19.95 7.71
N ALA A 115 3.61 20.46 8.11
CA ALA A 115 3.46 21.85 8.57
C ALA A 115 4.26 22.09 9.86
N THR A 116 4.17 21.18 10.83
CA THR A 116 4.93 21.25 12.08
C THR A 116 6.44 21.19 11.82
N LEU A 117 6.88 20.31 10.89
CA LEU A 117 8.28 20.24 10.49
C LEU A 117 8.77 21.53 9.86
N LEU A 118 7.97 22.17 9.02
CA LEU A 118 8.29 23.46 8.40
C LEU A 118 8.43 24.58 9.43
N VAL A 119 7.50 24.68 10.37
CA VAL A 119 7.56 25.67 11.45
C VAL A 119 8.81 25.45 12.28
N TRP A 120 9.07 24.22 12.69
CA TRP A 120 10.27 23.87 13.46
C TRP A 120 11.57 24.19 12.70
N ALA A 121 11.63 23.88 11.40
CA ALA A 121 12.78 24.20 10.56
C ALA A 121 13.03 25.72 10.42
N LEU A 122 11.96 26.52 10.29
CA LEU A 122 12.07 27.98 10.24
C LEU A 122 12.53 28.57 11.57
N GLU A 123 12.04 28.05 12.70
CA GLU A 123 12.45 28.47 14.04
C GLU A 123 13.91 28.12 14.37
N ASN A 124 14.46 27.10 13.72
CA ASN A 124 15.79 26.59 13.98
C ASN A 124 16.76 26.77 12.77
N ILE A 125 16.41 27.63 11.82
CA ILE A 125 17.17 27.79 10.56
C ILE A 125 18.65 28.13 10.79
N ASP A 126 18.93 28.94 11.79
CA ASP A 126 20.30 29.38 12.13
C ASP A 126 21.17 28.24 12.72
N SER A 127 20.51 27.17 13.20
CA SER A 127 21.22 25.98 13.73
C SER A 127 21.58 24.97 12.65
N PHE A 128 20.98 25.07 11.45
CA PHE A 128 21.34 24.26 10.30
C PHE A 128 22.62 24.80 9.66
N LYS A 129 23.72 24.12 9.88
CA LYS A 129 24.93 24.32 9.08
C LYS A 129 24.69 23.61 7.74
N PHE A 130 24.29 24.37 6.72
CA PHE A 130 24.37 23.88 5.36
C PHE A 130 25.84 23.70 5.03
N ASN A 131 26.31 22.47 4.88
CA ASN A 131 27.59 22.25 4.21
C ASN A 131 27.38 22.67 2.76
N ASP A 132 28.12 23.72 2.34
CA ASP A 132 28.10 24.24 0.98
C ASP A 132 28.62 23.25 -0.09
N GLU A 133 28.90 22.01 0.29
CA GLU A 133 29.42 20.94 -0.58
C GLU A 133 28.43 19.80 -0.82
N ILE A 134 27.17 20.11 -1.17
CA ILE A 134 26.36 19.12 -1.86
C ILE A 134 26.55 19.36 -3.36
N ASP A 135 27.57 18.72 -3.93
CA ASP A 135 27.71 18.62 -5.37
C ASP A 135 26.58 17.80 -5.95
N VAL A 136 25.53 18.47 -6.40
CA VAL A 136 24.34 17.87 -7.01
C VAL A 136 24.63 17.33 -8.41
N SER A 137 25.85 17.57 -8.95
CA SER A 137 26.19 17.21 -10.33
C SER A 137 26.48 15.72 -10.53
N GLN A 138 26.67 14.95 -9.46
CA GLN A 138 27.02 13.52 -9.57
C GLN A 138 25.84 12.55 -9.41
N ASN A 139 24.61 13.01 -9.14
CA ASN A 139 23.45 12.16 -8.93
C ASN A 139 22.30 12.44 -9.90
N SER A 140 22.59 12.80 -11.15
CA SER A 140 21.58 12.80 -12.20
C SER A 140 21.39 11.39 -12.75
N ILE A 141 20.36 10.70 -12.31
CA ILE A 141 19.86 9.48 -12.97
C ILE A 141 19.01 9.97 -14.15
N SER A 142 19.52 9.84 -15.38
CA SER A 142 18.70 9.97 -16.60
C SER A 142 17.73 8.82 -16.63
N LEU A 143 16.43 9.12 -16.55
CA LEU A 143 15.36 8.20 -16.93
C LEU A 143 15.15 8.37 -18.44
N GLU A 144 15.80 7.56 -19.26
CA GLU A 144 15.41 7.34 -20.66
C GLU A 144 14.29 6.29 -20.73
#